data_0981c003d7093d6bae114bb981728529
#
_entry.id   0981c003d7093d6bae114bb981728529
#
_cell.length_a   1.000
_cell.length_b   1.000
_cell.length_c   1.000
_cell.angle_alpha   90.00
_cell.angle_beta   90.00
_cell.angle_gamma   90.00
#
_symmetry.space_group_name_H-M   'P 1'
#
loop_
_entity.id
_entity.type
_entity.pdbx_description
1 polymer ?
#
loop_
_entity_poly.entity_id
_entity_poly.type
_entity_poly.pdbx_seq_one_letter_code
_entity_poly.pdbx_strand_id
1 'polypeptide(L)'
;DTTNVLTSVKPQLVITAPLCNTTFHISGDRFLKFWNEEVEMESDTYTTTAVDVRTTAIKQKRNDGTDESDDEDNNEGSEGDENTDESEELGGSVPATVTFKAYCTDAVDHKEWQKALDPDFQSIEARFNDDEVEQTFNTTGTSYWRFVGTNLQGGCEAYGPTYTVHIGESELVCPNVFSPGSTEGVGDIWKVKHKSIVEFHCTIFNTWGNKIFEFSNPDDGWDGKYRGKLVSTGVYYYVIQARGADDKVY
;
A
#
# COMPACT_ATOMS: atom_id res chain seq x y z
N ASP A 1 15.12 -12.80 -16.51
CA ASP A 1 16.47 -13.39 -16.54
C ASP A 1 17.47 -12.29 -16.14
N THR A 2 18.17 -12.52 -15.03
CA THR A 2 19.20 -11.58 -14.56
C THR A 2 20.56 -12.18 -14.85
N THR A 3 21.37 -11.50 -15.65
CA THR A 3 22.73 -11.93 -15.95
C THR A 3 23.70 -11.10 -15.11
N ASN A 4 24.43 -11.75 -14.22
CA ASN A 4 25.49 -11.13 -13.45
C ASN A 4 26.85 -11.51 -14.05
N VAL A 5 27.67 -10.52 -14.39
CA VAL A 5 28.99 -10.72 -14.97
C VAL A 5 30.06 -10.51 -13.90
N LEU A 6 30.85 -11.54 -13.64
CA LEU A 6 32.00 -11.51 -12.75
C LEU A 6 33.28 -11.69 -13.55
N THR A 7 34.28 -10.84 -13.32
CA THR A 7 35.59 -10.95 -13.97
C THR A 7 36.65 -11.34 -12.96
N SER A 8 37.38 -12.40 -13.25
CA SER A 8 38.47 -12.87 -12.39
C SER A 8 39.66 -13.37 -13.21
N VAL A 9 40.86 -13.08 -12.74
CA VAL A 9 42.08 -13.67 -13.28
C VAL A 9 42.58 -14.87 -12.45
N LYS A 10 41.81 -15.25 -11.43
CA LYS A 10 42.13 -16.41 -10.58
C LYS A 10 41.55 -17.69 -11.18
N PRO A 11 42.23 -18.84 -11.03
CA PRO A 11 41.75 -20.13 -11.55
C PRO A 11 40.52 -20.65 -10.79
N GLN A 12 40.17 -20.06 -9.66
CA GLN A 12 39.04 -20.42 -8.84
C GLN A 12 38.27 -19.16 -8.42
N LEU A 13 36.96 -19.19 -8.64
CA LEU A 13 36.02 -18.17 -8.20
C LEU A 13 35.08 -18.80 -7.16
N VAL A 14 34.97 -18.14 -6.00
CA VAL A 14 34.02 -18.52 -4.95
C VAL A 14 32.90 -17.50 -4.98
N ILE A 15 31.68 -17.98 -5.15
CA ILE A 15 30.46 -17.15 -5.18
C ILE A 15 29.50 -17.63 -4.11
N THR A 16 28.63 -16.75 -3.66
CA THR A 16 27.48 -17.14 -2.82
C THR A 16 26.53 -18.03 -3.63
N ALA A 17 26.00 -19.06 -3.01
CA ALA A 17 25.04 -19.95 -3.67
C ALA A 17 23.82 -19.16 -4.17
N PRO A 18 23.43 -19.27 -5.46
CA PRO A 18 22.27 -18.60 -5.99
C PRO A 18 20.97 -19.09 -5.31
N LEU A 19 20.01 -18.18 -5.17
CA LEU A 19 18.66 -18.45 -4.65
C LEU A 19 17.69 -18.94 -5.74
N CYS A 20 18.14 -19.01 -6.98
CA CYS A 20 17.39 -19.57 -8.10
C CYS A 20 18.24 -20.62 -8.84
N ASN A 21 17.59 -21.47 -9.62
CA ASN A 21 18.28 -22.42 -10.47
C ASN A 21 19.13 -21.65 -11.49
N THR A 22 20.41 -21.93 -11.51
CA THR A 22 21.39 -21.09 -12.23
C THR A 22 22.32 -21.96 -13.07
N THR A 23 22.49 -21.57 -14.32
CA THR A 23 23.53 -22.11 -15.19
C THR A 23 24.68 -21.09 -15.27
N PHE A 24 25.90 -21.54 -15.05
CA PHE A 24 27.09 -20.68 -15.11
C PHE A 24 27.72 -20.81 -16.49
N HIS A 25 27.90 -19.67 -17.13
CA HIS A 25 28.61 -19.54 -18.39
C HIS A 25 29.98 -18.90 -18.11
N ILE A 26 31.04 -19.55 -18.56
CA ILE A 26 32.42 -19.08 -18.44
C ILE A 26 32.96 -18.84 -19.84
N SER A 27 33.36 -17.63 -20.10
CA SER A 27 34.09 -17.28 -21.30
C SER A 27 35.46 -16.71 -20.93
N GLY A 28 36.43 -16.98 -21.72
CA GLY A 28 37.75 -16.41 -21.50
C GLY A 28 38.73 -16.82 -22.54
N ASP A 29 39.72 -15.96 -22.70
CA ASP A 29 40.82 -16.23 -23.60
C ASP A 29 42.11 -15.66 -22.99
N ARG A 30 43.02 -16.57 -22.72
CA ARG A 30 44.37 -16.22 -22.29
C ARG A 30 45.24 -15.67 -23.43
N PHE A 31 44.88 -16.02 -24.69
CA PHE A 31 45.66 -15.80 -25.86
C PHE A 31 44.94 -15.02 -26.97
N LEU A 32 43.76 -14.45 -26.69
CA LEU A 32 42.94 -13.69 -27.62
C LEU A 32 43.78 -12.66 -28.41
N LYS A 33 44.69 -11.99 -27.73
CA LYS A 33 45.59 -11.00 -28.32
C LYS A 33 46.49 -11.58 -29.41
N PHE A 34 46.80 -12.87 -29.33
CA PHE A 34 47.72 -13.53 -30.23
C PHE A 34 47.01 -14.40 -31.30
N TRP A 35 45.92 -15.08 -30.93
CA TRP A 35 45.28 -16.09 -31.77
C TRP A 35 43.82 -15.80 -32.04
N ASN A 36 43.23 -14.81 -31.39
CA ASN A 36 41.82 -14.42 -31.55
C ASN A 36 40.87 -15.63 -31.36
N GLU A 37 41.18 -16.47 -30.37
CA GLU A 37 40.35 -17.60 -29.99
C GLU A 37 39.81 -17.38 -28.59
N GLU A 38 38.51 -17.49 -28.43
CA GLU A 38 37.80 -17.45 -27.15
C GLU A 38 37.25 -18.84 -26.82
N VAL A 39 37.44 -19.27 -25.59
CA VAL A 39 36.89 -20.54 -25.09
C VAL A 39 35.70 -20.25 -24.20
N GLU A 40 34.61 -20.90 -24.54
CA GLU A 40 33.37 -20.81 -23.75
C GLU A 40 33.02 -22.19 -23.18
N MET A 41 32.51 -22.19 -21.97
CA MET A 41 32.04 -23.38 -21.30
C MET A 41 30.81 -23.05 -20.48
N GLU A 42 29.83 -23.95 -20.51
CA GLU A 42 28.62 -23.87 -19.71
C GLU A 42 28.61 -25.03 -18.70
N SER A 43 28.18 -24.72 -17.46
CA SER A 43 28.03 -25.72 -16.41
C SER A 43 26.70 -26.47 -16.54
N ASP A 44 26.58 -27.59 -15.87
CA ASP A 44 25.29 -28.15 -15.52
C ASP A 44 24.51 -27.14 -14.66
N THR A 45 23.18 -27.24 -14.68
CA THR A 45 22.33 -26.35 -13.89
C THR A 45 22.52 -26.63 -12.41
N TYR A 46 22.95 -25.60 -11.66
CA TYR A 46 22.87 -25.60 -10.20
C TYR A 46 21.41 -25.49 -9.78
N THR A 47 20.91 -26.48 -9.05
CA THR A 47 19.55 -26.47 -8.50
C THR A 47 19.59 -25.97 -7.07
N THR A 48 18.90 -24.85 -6.79
CA THR A 48 18.81 -24.31 -5.43
C THR A 48 17.98 -25.21 -4.53
N THR A 49 18.40 -25.36 -3.28
CA THR A 49 17.64 -26.06 -2.23
C THR A 49 17.16 -25.10 -1.13
N ALA A 50 17.53 -23.84 -1.23
CA ALA A 50 17.13 -22.84 -0.25
C ALA A 50 15.63 -22.49 -0.40
N VAL A 51 14.88 -22.63 0.66
CA VAL A 51 13.49 -22.19 0.75
C VAL A 51 13.48 -20.81 1.39
N ASP A 52 13.15 -19.80 0.60
CA ASP A 52 13.07 -18.41 1.05
C ASP A 52 11.91 -17.70 0.34
N VAL A 53 11.29 -16.77 1.04
CA VAL A 53 10.15 -15.98 0.54
C VAL A 53 10.35 -14.50 0.86
N ARG A 54 10.02 -13.65 -0.10
CA ARG A 54 9.97 -12.19 0.07
C ARG A 54 8.61 -11.71 -0.37
N THR A 55 8.05 -10.78 0.37
CA THR A 55 6.71 -10.27 0.08
C THR A 55 6.66 -8.76 0.15
N THR A 56 5.69 -8.20 -0.55
CA THR A 56 5.32 -6.79 -0.48
C THR A 56 3.81 -6.68 -0.41
N ALA A 57 3.30 -5.67 0.27
CA ALA A 57 1.89 -5.37 0.28
C ALA A 57 1.69 -3.86 0.08
N ILE A 58 0.84 -3.48 -0.85
CA ILE A 58 0.64 -2.09 -1.24
C ILE A 58 -0.86 -1.79 -1.23
N LYS A 59 -1.24 -0.75 -0.49
CA LYS A 59 -2.58 -0.18 -0.57
C LYS A 59 -2.73 0.56 -1.89
N GLN A 60 -3.77 0.27 -2.65
CA GLN A 60 -4.09 1.02 -3.85
C GLN A 60 -4.72 2.37 -3.48
N LYS A 61 -4.24 3.45 -4.08
CA LYS A 61 -4.86 4.77 -3.95
C LYS A 61 -6.19 4.79 -4.68
N ARG A 62 -7.21 5.37 -4.07
CA ARG A 62 -8.49 5.60 -4.74
C ARG A 62 -8.39 6.75 -5.72
N ASN A 63 -9.02 6.58 -6.88
CA ASN A 63 -9.11 7.63 -7.90
C ASN A 63 -10.34 8.56 -7.70
N ASP A 64 -11.12 8.35 -6.64
CA ASP A 64 -12.37 9.07 -6.38
C ASP A 64 -12.19 10.35 -5.55
N GLY A 65 -10.95 10.72 -5.23
CA GLY A 65 -10.63 11.91 -4.42
C GLY A 65 -10.96 11.77 -2.93
N THR A 66 -11.33 10.57 -2.48
CA THR A 66 -11.69 10.30 -1.07
C THR A 66 -10.52 9.76 -0.24
N ASP A 67 -9.37 9.51 -0.86
CA ASP A 67 -8.13 9.22 -0.13
C ASP A 67 -7.57 10.54 0.42
N GLU A 68 -7.82 10.78 1.68
CA GLU A 68 -7.26 11.94 2.33
C GLU A 68 -5.76 11.84 2.53
N SER A 69 -5.15 12.95 2.20
CA SER A 69 -3.82 13.35 2.56
C SER A 69 -3.76 13.82 4.03
N ASP A 70 -4.17 13.02 5.00
CA ASP A 70 -4.02 13.39 6.41
C ASP A 70 -2.84 12.71 7.11
N ASP A 71 -2.06 11.96 6.36
CA ASP A 71 -0.72 11.59 6.76
C ASP A 71 0.30 12.33 5.88
N GLU A 72 0.39 13.66 6.07
CA GLU A 72 1.62 14.41 5.83
C GLU A 72 2.65 14.01 6.89
N ASP A 73 2.92 12.72 7.02
CA ASP A 73 4.19 12.25 7.52
C ASP A 73 5.00 11.75 6.32
N ASN A 74 5.90 12.62 5.93
CA ASN A 74 7.02 12.40 5.05
C ASN A 74 7.46 10.94 5.01
N ASN A 75 7.12 10.25 3.93
CA ASN A 75 7.96 9.19 3.45
C ASN A 75 8.33 9.47 1.98
N GLU A 76 9.12 10.54 1.79
CA GLU A 76 9.98 10.63 0.62
C GLU A 76 10.90 9.40 0.65
N GLY A 77 10.80 8.64 -0.43
CA GLY A 77 11.63 7.54 -0.85
C GLY A 77 12.83 7.19 0.05
N SER A 78 12.68 6.21 0.91
CA SER A 78 13.81 5.46 1.42
C SER A 78 14.10 4.33 0.44
N GLU A 79 15.06 4.57 -0.43
CA GLU A 79 15.81 3.51 -1.08
C GLU A 79 16.52 2.71 0.02
N GLY A 80 16.12 1.45 0.14
CA GLY A 80 16.94 0.34 0.63
C GLY A 80 17.60 0.50 1.99
N ASP A 81 16.97 -0.02 3.04
CA ASP A 81 17.75 -0.67 4.09
C ASP A 81 17.17 -2.07 4.37
N GLU A 82 18.03 -3.07 4.17
CA GLU A 82 17.74 -4.47 4.41
C GLU A 82 17.72 -4.69 5.92
N ASN A 83 16.60 -5.19 6.43
CA ASN A 83 16.31 -5.64 7.78
C ASN A 83 15.61 -4.65 8.71
N THR A 84 14.28 -4.59 8.57
CA THR A 84 13.42 -4.38 9.74
C THR A 84 12.21 -5.32 9.64
N ASP A 85 12.06 -6.19 10.64
CA ASP A 85 10.85 -6.94 10.96
C ASP A 85 9.76 -5.97 11.47
N GLU A 86 9.45 -4.94 10.72
CA GLU A 86 8.35 -4.04 11.04
C GLU A 86 7.12 -4.52 10.29
N SER A 87 6.12 -4.97 11.05
CA SER A 87 4.78 -5.21 10.55
C SER A 87 4.22 -3.89 10.03
N GLU A 88 4.22 -3.70 8.72
CA GLU A 88 3.58 -2.54 8.11
C GLU A 88 2.08 -2.61 8.38
N GLU A 89 1.56 -1.61 9.09
CA GLU A 89 0.12 -1.43 9.25
C GLU A 89 -0.45 -0.89 7.94
N LEU A 90 -1.15 -1.76 7.23
CA LEU A 90 -1.91 -1.40 6.06
C LEU A 90 -3.32 -1.03 6.50
N GLY A 91 -3.77 0.15 6.20
CA GLY A 91 -5.07 0.60 6.66
C GLY A 91 -5.81 1.46 5.66
N GLY A 92 -7.02 1.79 6.02
CA GLY A 92 -7.87 2.68 5.24
C GLY A 92 -9.31 2.63 5.70
N SER A 93 -10.16 3.33 5.01
CA SER A 93 -11.60 3.24 5.18
C SER A 93 -12.22 2.50 4.01
N VAL A 94 -13.36 1.83 4.25
CA VAL A 94 -14.09 1.07 3.24
C VAL A 94 -14.51 1.93 2.03
N PRO A 95 -14.50 1.38 0.79
CA PRO A 95 -13.82 0.18 0.36
C PRO A 95 -12.31 0.43 0.22
N ALA A 96 -11.47 -0.51 0.63
CA ALA A 96 -10.02 -0.41 0.47
C ALA A 96 -9.50 -1.63 -0.31
N THR A 97 -8.59 -1.42 -1.23
CA THR A 97 -7.96 -2.50 -1.99
C THR A 97 -6.49 -2.57 -1.65
N VAL A 98 -6.03 -3.77 -1.32
CA VAL A 98 -4.62 -4.07 -1.04
C VAL A 98 -4.16 -5.14 -2.00
N THR A 99 -3.01 -4.91 -2.61
CA THR A 99 -2.33 -5.88 -3.47
C THR A 99 -1.16 -6.48 -2.70
N PHE A 100 -1.21 -7.78 -2.50
CA PHE A 100 -0.17 -8.58 -1.88
C PHE A 100 0.63 -9.29 -2.96
N LYS A 101 1.96 -9.23 -2.89
CA LYS A 101 2.83 -9.85 -3.88
C LYS A 101 3.97 -10.61 -3.21
N ALA A 102 4.22 -11.82 -3.68
CA ALA A 102 5.24 -12.71 -3.15
C ALA A 102 6.25 -13.12 -4.22
N TYR A 103 7.46 -13.36 -3.77
CA TYR A 103 8.56 -13.88 -4.55
C TYR A 103 9.17 -15.03 -3.76
N CYS A 104 9.37 -16.16 -4.42
CA CYS A 104 9.93 -17.35 -3.79
C CYS A 104 11.17 -17.82 -4.54
N THR A 105 12.00 -18.60 -3.86
CA THR A 105 13.08 -19.36 -4.51
C THR A 105 12.51 -20.55 -5.29
N ASP A 106 13.26 -21.04 -6.27
CA ASP A 106 12.85 -22.17 -7.11
C ASP A 106 12.72 -23.49 -6.36
N ALA A 107 13.17 -23.54 -5.10
CA ALA A 107 13.03 -24.73 -4.25
C ALA A 107 11.66 -24.83 -3.56
N VAL A 108 10.81 -23.80 -3.70
CA VAL A 108 9.45 -23.82 -3.12
C VAL A 108 8.50 -24.57 -4.05
N ASP A 109 7.98 -25.70 -3.56
CA ASP A 109 7.05 -26.56 -4.30
C ASP A 109 5.58 -26.19 -4.06
N HIS A 110 5.28 -25.67 -2.88
CA HIS A 110 3.95 -25.24 -2.49
C HIS A 110 4.00 -23.86 -1.85
N LYS A 111 3.08 -22.98 -2.26
CA LYS A 111 3.02 -21.60 -1.80
C LYS A 111 1.59 -21.15 -1.66
N GLU A 112 1.35 -20.33 -0.63
CA GLU A 112 0.04 -19.76 -0.39
C GLU A 112 0.09 -18.47 0.43
N TRP A 113 -0.81 -17.54 0.13
CA TRP A 113 -1.20 -16.49 1.04
C TRP A 113 -2.25 -17.02 2.01
N GLN A 114 -2.05 -16.75 3.29
CA GLN A 114 -2.99 -17.08 4.35
C GLN A 114 -3.61 -15.81 4.93
N LYS A 115 -4.93 -15.78 5.00
CA LYS A 115 -5.70 -14.74 5.67
C LYS A 115 -6.27 -15.29 6.96
N ALA A 116 -6.12 -14.56 8.07
CA ALA A 116 -6.68 -14.88 9.39
C ALA A 116 -7.31 -13.64 10.04
N LEU A 117 -8.16 -13.87 11.04
CA LEU A 117 -8.69 -12.82 11.91
C LEU A 117 -7.93 -12.72 13.24
N ASP A 118 -6.99 -13.63 13.47
CA ASP A 118 -6.11 -13.64 14.63
C ASP A 118 -4.64 -13.53 14.19
N PRO A 119 -3.78 -12.83 14.97
CA PRO A 119 -2.38 -12.61 14.59
C PRO A 119 -1.51 -13.86 14.63
N ASP A 120 -1.95 -14.90 15.35
CA ASP A 120 -1.22 -16.16 15.51
C ASP A 120 -1.58 -17.19 14.44
N PHE A 121 -2.50 -16.87 13.52
CA PHE A 121 -2.98 -17.74 12.46
C PHE A 121 -3.47 -19.11 12.94
N GLN A 122 -4.12 -19.15 14.11
CA GLN A 122 -4.69 -20.38 14.66
C GLN A 122 -5.88 -20.86 13.82
N SER A 123 -6.59 -19.93 13.19
CA SER A 123 -7.70 -20.22 12.27
C SER A 123 -7.50 -19.48 10.96
N ILE A 124 -7.19 -20.20 9.91
CA ILE A 124 -7.05 -19.62 8.57
C ILE A 124 -8.45 -19.46 7.94
N GLU A 125 -8.84 -18.23 7.66
CA GLU A 125 -10.11 -17.90 7.04
C GLU A 125 -10.11 -18.18 5.53
N ALA A 126 -9.02 -17.81 4.86
CA ALA A 126 -8.87 -18.00 3.42
C ALA A 126 -7.41 -18.30 3.03
N ARG A 127 -7.25 -19.01 1.90
CA ARG A 127 -5.96 -19.38 1.31
C ARG A 127 -5.98 -19.03 -0.18
N PHE A 128 -4.88 -18.47 -0.68
CA PHE A 128 -4.71 -18.10 -2.08
C PHE A 128 -3.36 -18.62 -2.56
N ASN A 129 -3.34 -19.35 -3.67
CA ASN A 129 -2.12 -20.00 -4.19
C ASN A 129 -1.39 -19.17 -5.25
N ASP A 130 -1.89 -17.97 -5.53
CA ASP A 130 -1.30 -17.05 -6.49
C ASP A 130 -0.15 -16.24 -5.85
N ASP A 131 0.85 -15.89 -6.64
CA ASP A 131 1.95 -15.03 -6.19
C ASP A 131 1.49 -13.60 -5.93
N GLU A 132 0.46 -13.16 -6.65
CA GLU A 132 -0.12 -11.84 -6.51
C GLU A 132 -1.62 -11.96 -6.22
N VAL A 133 -2.06 -11.36 -5.11
CA VAL A 133 -3.45 -11.37 -4.66
C VAL A 133 -3.91 -9.94 -4.46
N GLU A 134 -4.96 -9.56 -5.17
CA GLU A 134 -5.66 -8.30 -4.95
C GLU A 134 -6.92 -8.55 -4.13
N GLN A 135 -7.00 -7.91 -2.97
CA GLN A 135 -8.14 -8.05 -2.07
C GLN A 135 -8.82 -6.71 -1.82
N THR A 136 -10.10 -6.63 -2.14
CA THR A 136 -10.95 -5.49 -1.78
C THR A 136 -11.73 -5.77 -0.51
N PHE A 137 -11.59 -4.86 0.46
CA PHE A 137 -12.27 -4.91 1.75
C PHE A 137 -13.46 -3.94 1.72
N ASN A 138 -14.67 -4.49 1.80
CA ASN A 138 -15.92 -3.73 1.78
C ASN A 138 -16.56 -3.61 3.17
N THR A 139 -15.95 -4.21 4.18
CA THR A 139 -16.41 -4.19 5.57
C THR A 139 -15.28 -3.77 6.49
N THR A 140 -15.64 -3.09 7.58
CA THR A 140 -14.68 -2.70 8.61
C THR A 140 -14.16 -3.91 9.39
N GLY A 141 -12.97 -3.81 9.91
CA GLY A 141 -12.36 -4.85 10.72
C GLY A 141 -10.85 -4.93 10.52
N THR A 142 -10.23 -5.85 11.26
CA THR A 142 -8.80 -6.16 11.17
C THR A 142 -8.62 -7.57 10.65
N SER A 143 -7.70 -7.75 9.73
CA SER A 143 -7.29 -9.05 9.22
C SER A 143 -5.77 -9.13 9.13
N TYR A 144 -5.26 -10.35 9.25
CA TYR A 144 -3.83 -10.65 9.23
C TYR A 144 -3.53 -11.50 8.01
N TRP A 145 -2.44 -11.15 7.33
CA TRP A 145 -2.04 -11.80 6.10
C TRP A 145 -0.58 -12.19 6.18
N ARG A 146 -0.25 -13.39 5.76
CA ARG A 146 1.14 -13.86 5.59
C ARG A 146 1.25 -14.76 4.38
N PHE A 147 2.45 -14.84 3.86
CA PHE A 147 2.77 -15.80 2.81
C PHE A 147 3.58 -16.95 3.38
N VAL A 148 3.31 -18.14 2.91
CA VAL A 148 3.99 -19.37 3.30
C VAL A 148 4.50 -20.08 2.06
N GLY A 149 5.79 -20.35 2.02
CA GLY A 149 6.43 -21.21 1.02
C GLY A 149 6.98 -22.46 1.66
N THR A 150 6.70 -23.62 1.08
CA THR A 150 7.18 -24.91 1.61
C THR A 150 7.86 -25.74 0.53
N ASN A 151 8.82 -26.53 0.95
CA ASN A 151 9.38 -27.60 0.15
C ASN A 151 8.94 -28.94 0.76
N LEU A 152 8.01 -29.59 0.09
CA LEU A 152 7.40 -30.83 0.58
C LEU A 152 8.39 -31.99 0.68
N GLN A 153 9.43 -32.02 -0.16
CA GLN A 153 10.43 -33.10 -0.16
C GLN A 153 11.44 -32.93 0.98
N GLY A 154 11.79 -31.67 1.31
CA GLY A 154 12.77 -31.36 2.36
C GLY A 154 12.15 -31.08 3.73
N GLY A 155 10.84 -30.89 3.83
CA GLY A 155 10.15 -30.48 5.05
C GLY A 155 10.56 -29.06 5.53
N CYS A 156 11.04 -28.21 4.63
CA CYS A 156 11.42 -26.84 4.92
C CYS A 156 10.24 -25.90 4.69
N GLU A 157 10.08 -24.94 5.58
CA GLU A 157 9.05 -23.89 5.48
C GLU A 157 9.70 -22.53 5.64
N ALA A 158 9.23 -21.55 4.86
CA ALA A 158 9.58 -20.14 5.00
C ALA A 158 8.31 -19.32 5.09
N TYR A 159 8.32 -18.33 5.99
CA TYR A 159 7.22 -17.43 6.22
C TYR A 159 7.65 -16.00 5.86
N GLY A 160 6.84 -15.32 5.09
CA GLY A 160 6.96 -13.88 4.92
C GLY A 160 6.54 -13.10 6.18
N PRO A 161 6.77 -11.80 6.24
CA PRO A 161 6.27 -10.96 7.32
C PRO A 161 4.74 -11.02 7.41
N THR A 162 4.22 -10.74 8.60
CA THR A 162 2.78 -10.63 8.82
C THR A 162 2.34 -9.20 8.53
N TYR A 163 1.39 -9.04 7.62
CA TYR A 163 0.74 -7.77 7.33
C TYR A 163 -0.55 -7.65 8.15
N THR A 164 -0.68 -6.55 8.87
CA THR A 164 -1.93 -6.19 9.56
C THR A 164 -2.72 -5.23 8.68
N VAL A 165 -3.93 -5.62 8.27
CA VAL A 165 -4.81 -4.78 7.48
C VAL A 165 -5.96 -4.32 8.37
N HIS A 166 -5.98 -3.02 8.70
CA HIS A 166 -7.04 -2.41 9.50
C HIS A 166 -7.93 -1.53 8.63
N ILE A 167 -9.21 -1.89 8.51
CA ILE A 167 -10.20 -1.15 7.73
C ILE A 167 -11.19 -0.46 8.67
N GLY A 168 -11.20 0.88 8.63
CA GLY A 168 -12.05 1.72 9.45
C GLY A 168 -13.39 2.09 8.80
N GLU A 169 -14.21 2.78 9.58
CA GLU A 169 -15.48 3.36 9.11
C GLU A 169 -15.23 4.65 8.31
N SER A 170 -16.26 5.06 7.56
CA SER A 170 -16.32 6.44 7.05
C SER A 170 -16.41 7.44 8.19
N GLU A 171 -15.94 8.66 7.97
CA GLU A 171 -15.95 9.72 8.97
C GLU A 171 -16.37 11.04 8.34
N LEU A 172 -17.12 11.85 9.09
CA LEU A 172 -17.49 13.21 8.73
C LEU A 172 -17.46 14.08 9.98
N VAL A 173 -16.57 15.07 10.01
CA VAL A 173 -16.41 16.01 11.12
C VAL A 173 -16.57 17.43 10.63
N CYS A 174 -17.44 18.19 11.26
CA CYS A 174 -17.75 19.58 10.91
C CYS A 174 -17.09 20.54 11.90
N PRO A 175 -16.33 21.55 11.44
CA PRO A 175 -15.78 22.55 12.32
C PRO A 175 -16.88 23.45 12.92
N ASN A 176 -16.75 23.77 14.20
CA ASN A 176 -17.71 24.60 14.91
C ASN A 176 -17.50 26.10 14.71
N VAL A 177 -16.31 26.50 14.24
CA VAL A 177 -15.92 27.90 14.07
C VAL A 177 -14.94 28.05 12.92
N PHE A 178 -15.00 29.16 12.21
CA PHE A 178 -14.00 29.61 11.26
C PHE A 178 -13.91 31.14 11.25
N SER A 179 -12.83 31.69 10.75
CA SER A 179 -12.54 33.13 10.79
C SER A 179 -12.04 33.62 9.45
N PRO A 180 -12.92 33.83 8.45
CA PRO A 180 -12.52 34.24 7.12
C PRO A 180 -11.80 35.58 7.13
N GLY A 181 -10.61 35.65 6.51
CA GLY A 181 -9.82 36.89 6.36
C GLY A 181 -9.09 37.35 7.61
N SER A 182 -8.96 36.52 8.66
CA SER A 182 -8.27 36.91 9.90
C SER A 182 -6.78 36.56 9.91
N THR A 183 -6.39 35.50 9.24
CA THR A 183 -4.99 35.04 9.13
C THR A 183 -4.87 34.28 7.80
N GLU A 184 -4.01 34.76 6.91
CA GLU A 184 -3.87 34.18 5.57
C GLU A 184 -3.56 32.67 5.65
N GLY A 185 -4.46 31.86 5.12
CA GLY A 185 -4.31 30.40 4.97
C GLY A 185 -4.77 29.55 6.16
N VAL A 186 -5.16 30.10 7.30
CA VAL A 186 -5.60 29.32 8.46
C VAL A 186 -7.02 29.70 8.88
N GLY A 187 -7.95 28.74 8.74
CA GLY A 187 -9.34 28.94 9.18
C GLY A 187 -10.18 29.88 8.32
N ASP A 188 -9.70 30.24 7.12
CA ASP A 188 -10.37 31.13 6.19
C ASP A 188 -11.57 30.50 5.49
N ILE A 189 -11.58 29.16 5.42
CA ILE A 189 -12.63 28.38 4.76
C ILE A 189 -13.25 27.43 5.79
N TRP A 190 -14.57 27.45 5.87
CA TRP A 190 -15.30 26.43 6.60
C TRP A 190 -15.38 25.16 5.72
N LYS A 191 -14.58 24.15 6.03
CA LYS A 191 -14.47 22.88 5.30
C LYS A 191 -14.70 21.74 6.27
N VAL A 192 -15.43 20.72 5.86
CA VAL A 192 -15.60 19.49 6.63
C VAL A 192 -14.33 18.64 6.51
N LYS A 193 -14.01 17.89 7.58
CA LYS A 193 -13.06 16.78 7.50
C LYS A 193 -13.85 15.53 7.23
N HIS A 194 -13.40 14.71 6.30
CA HIS A 194 -14.14 13.53 5.90
C HIS A 194 -13.20 12.38 5.52
N LYS A 195 -13.70 11.15 5.64
CA LYS A 195 -13.07 9.93 5.14
C LYS A 195 -14.11 9.06 4.47
N SER A 196 -13.83 8.60 3.25
CA SER A 196 -14.72 7.69 2.51
C SER A 196 -16.18 8.14 2.41
N ILE A 197 -16.41 9.40 2.19
CA ILE A 197 -17.75 9.94 1.91
C ILE A 197 -18.00 9.87 0.40
N VAL A 198 -19.04 9.13 -0.01
CA VAL A 198 -19.40 8.90 -1.42
C VAL A 198 -20.55 9.77 -1.91
N GLU A 199 -21.40 10.24 -1.01
CA GLU A 199 -22.44 11.20 -1.30
C GLU A 199 -22.40 12.33 -0.28
N PHE A 200 -22.44 13.56 -0.73
CA PHE A 200 -22.36 14.71 0.15
C PHE A 200 -23.19 15.88 -0.40
N HIS A 201 -23.95 16.52 0.46
CA HIS A 201 -24.62 17.78 0.17
C HIS A 201 -24.69 18.61 1.44
N CYS A 202 -24.17 19.82 1.40
CA CYS A 202 -24.20 20.78 2.50
C CYS A 202 -24.92 22.05 2.09
N THR A 203 -25.85 22.51 2.92
CA THR A 203 -26.52 23.81 2.77
C THR A 203 -26.32 24.65 4.01
N ILE A 204 -25.90 25.88 3.84
CA ILE A 204 -25.66 26.85 4.92
C ILE A 204 -26.75 27.92 4.93
N PHE A 205 -27.25 28.21 6.12
CA PHE A 205 -28.34 29.14 6.37
C PHE A 205 -27.92 30.24 7.36
N ASN A 206 -28.51 31.44 7.20
CA ASN A 206 -28.42 32.45 8.23
C ASN A 206 -29.43 32.20 9.37
N THR A 207 -29.42 33.07 10.39
CA THR A 207 -30.32 32.96 11.55
C THR A 207 -31.79 33.13 11.22
N TRP A 208 -32.14 33.66 10.05
CA TRP A 208 -33.53 33.80 9.55
C TRP A 208 -33.96 32.62 8.66
N GLY A 209 -33.11 31.59 8.52
CA GLY A 209 -33.40 30.41 7.70
C GLY A 209 -33.23 30.65 6.20
N ASN A 210 -32.64 31.76 5.77
CA ASN A 210 -32.35 31.96 4.35
C ASN A 210 -31.09 31.23 3.96
N LYS A 211 -31.15 30.45 2.86
CA LYS A 211 -29.98 29.79 2.27
C LYS A 211 -28.99 30.84 1.76
N ILE A 212 -27.75 30.74 2.17
CA ILE A 212 -26.68 31.62 1.79
C ILE A 212 -25.59 30.95 0.95
N PHE A 213 -25.37 29.64 1.16
CA PHE A 213 -24.40 28.88 0.41
C PHE A 213 -24.81 27.40 0.34
N GLU A 214 -24.36 26.70 -0.69
CA GLU A 214 -24.49 25.23 -0.81
C GLU A 214 -23.35 24.66 -1.64
N PHE A 215 -22.95 23.44 -1.34
CA PHE A 215 -21.95 22.69 -2.08
C PHE A 215 -22.18 21.18 -1.93
N SER A 216 -21.70 20.40 -2.92
CA SER A 216 -21.93 18.96 -2.98
C SER A 216 -20.65 18.14 -3.07
N ASN A 217 -19.48 18.79 -3.08
CA ASN A 217 -18.21 18.12 -2.94
C ASN A 217 -17.68 18.38 -1.53
N PRO A 218 -17.38 17.34 -0.73
CA PRO A 218 -16.87 17.53 0.64
C PRO A 218 -15.49 18.19 0.67
N ASP A 219 -14.74 18.18 -0.44
CA ASP A 219 -13.49 18.90 -0.60
C ASP A 219 -13.65 20.40 -0.79
N ASP A 220 -14.82 20.84 -1.16
CA ASP A 220 -15.15 22.25 -1.20
C ASP A 220 -15.36 22.82 0.20
N GLY A 221 -15.52 24.11 0.29
CA GLY A 221 -15.80 24.81 1.53
C GLY A 221 -16.44 26.16 1.30
N TRP A 222 -16.86 26.80 2.39
CA TRP A 222 -17.43 28.13 2.35
C TRP A 222 -16.44 29.18 2.86
N ASP A 223 -16.17 30.18 2.02
CA ASP A 223 -15.24 31.29 2.31
C ASP A 223 -15.85 32.43 3.13
N GLY A 224 -17.02 32.24 3.72
CA GLY A 224 -17.72 33.27 4.50
C GLY A 224 -18.33 34.36 3.68
N LYS A 225 -18.48 34.20 2.35
CA LYS A 225 -19.10 35.22 1.51
C LYS A 225 -20.51 34.85 1.07
N TYR A 226 -21.32 35.85 0.97
CA TYR A 226 -22.63 35.81 0.32
C TYR A 226 -22.73 36.94 -0.71
N ARG A 227 -23.00 36.59 -1.97
CA ARG A 227 -23.04 37.53 -3.11
C ARG A 227 -21.77 38.38 -3.24
N GLY A 228 -20.60 37.78 -2.99
CA GLY A 228 -19.28 38.41 -3.12
C GLY A 228 -18.87 39.34 -1.96
N LYS A 229 -19.63 39.38 -0.86
CA LYS A 229 -19.31 40.16 0.34
C LYS A 229 -19.23 39.24 1.56
N LEU A 230 -18.26 39.49 2.44
CA LEU A 230 -18.18 38.81 3.72
C LEU A 230 -19.49 39.03 4.49
N VAL A 231 -19.97 37.93 5.07
CA VAL A 231 -21.14 37.97 5.95
C VAL A 231 -20.76 38.56 7.32
N SER A 232 -21.76 39.01 8.08
CA SER A 232 -21.52 39.56 9.44
C SER A 232 -21.08 38.44 10.37
N THR A 233 -20.23 38.77 11.35
CA THR A 233 -19.90 37.86 12.44
C THR A 233 -21.19 37.46 13.17
N GLY A 234 -21.34 36.15 13.39
CA GLY A 234 -22.54 35.62 14.03
C GLY A 234 -22.66 34.10 13.88
N VAL A 235 -23.85 33.59 14.18
CA VAL A 235 -24.18 32.18 14.09
C VAL A 235 -24.79 31.89 12.73
N TYR A 236 -24.32 30.82 12.10
CA TYR A 236 -24.86 30.25 10.89
C TYR A 236 -25.21 28.79 11.14
N TYR A 237 -26.22 28.29 10.46
CA TYR A 237 -26.65 26.91 10.59
C TYR A 237 -26.30 26.18 9.30
N TYR A 238 -25.91 24.93 9.42
CA TYR A 238 -25.72 24.05 8.28
C TYR A 238 -26.60 22.81 8.39
N VAL A 239 -26.96 22.27 7.26
CA VAL A 239 -27.61 20.97 7.12
C VAL A 239 -26.78 20.18 6.14
N ILE A 240 -26.34 19.00 6.59
CA ILE A 240 -25.59 18.07 5.77
C ILE A 240 -26.43 16.80 5.55
N GLN A 241 -26.39 16.30 4.34
CA GLN A 241 -26.82 14.97 3.97
C GLN A 241 -25.62 14.30 3.32
N ALA A 242 -25.12 13.25 3.96
CA ALA A 242 -23.97 12.52 3.45
C ALA A 242 -24.12 11.02 3.67
N ARG A 243 -23.46 10.23 2.82
CA ARG A 243 -23.37 8.79 2.95
C ARG A 243 -21.91 8.33 2.79
N GLY A 244 -21.47 7.49 3.70
CA GLY A 244 -20.18 6.84 3.63
C GLY A 244 -20.16 5.65 2.67
N ALA A 245 -18.98 5.20 2.28
CA ALA A 245 -18.81 4.00 1.46
C ALA A 245 -19.15 2.71 2.23
N ASP A 246 -19.27 2.79 3.55
CA ASP A 246 -19.77 1.78 4.48
C ASP A 246 -21.30 1.85 4.68
N ASP A 247 -22.01 2.61 3.82
CA ASP A 247 -23.45 2.89 3.89
C ASP A 247 -23.93 3.66 5.14
N LYS A 248 -23.00 4.16 5.96
CA LYS A 248 -23.32 5.01 7.10
C LYS A 248 -23.88 6.36 6.62
N VAL A 249 -25.00 6.79 7.20
CA VAL A 249 -25.69 8.05 6.87
C VAL A 249 -25.38 9.09 7.96
N TYR A 250 -25.06 10.30 7.51
CA TYR A 250 -24.74 11.46 8.34
C TYR A 250 -25.78 12.56 8.16
#